data_a18247a8e25630852fd02a16cd007d97
#
_entry.id   a18247a8e25630852fd02a16cd007d97
#
_cell.length_a   1.000
_cell.length_b   1.000
_cell.length_c   1.000
_cell.angle_alpha   90.00
_cell.angle_beta   90.00
_cell.angle_gamma   90.00
#
_symmetry.space_group_name_H-M   'P 1'
#
loop_
_entity.id
_entity.type
_entity.pdbx_description
1 polymer ?
#
loop_
_entity_poly.entity_id
_entity_poly.type
_entity_poly.pdbx_seq_one_letter_code
_entity_poly.pdbx_strand_id
1 'polypeptide(L)'
;MTALTYQKDARAYRFSLPNEIWGLKLPPPAFSILAYLCYLNSHHKGDAVPSVDEIAALLHMGVAMAQKQLDTLVKRNLISPQMVPVFSRKHTGKFFSLPNEIFSLDLGHGAITVYAYLLYCEDRSSHQCHPSYNTISATVGLAVNTVMKHIAKLEDRQFITVEHTSYFDRQGMKWNGNNCYTILPIQEAVDHSYERQMVKLEEVTERQRVAEELQKQGRVRPCEPLCAALPRAARTDTGQAYSNGFRLISEEPTRTKVEAG
;
A
#
# COMPACT_ATOMS: atom_id res chain seq x y z
N MET A 1 34.99 -4.89 -4.71
CA MET A 1 33.74 -4.87 -3.94
C MET A 1 32.97 -6.12 -4.34
N THR A 2 33.03 -7.15 -3.50
CA THR A 2 32.40 -8.45 -3.72
C THR A 2 30.90 -8.31 -3.46
N ALA A 3 30.09 -8.48 -4.51
CA ALA A 3 28.65 -8.57 -4.37
C ALA A 3 28.33 -9.73 -3.43
N LEU A 4 27.78 -9.44 -2.27
CA LEU A 4 27.18 -10.42 -1.38
C LEU A 4 25.99 -11.04 -2.12
N THR A 5 26.24 -12.17 -2.76
CA THR A 5 25.19 -13.03 -3.31
C THR A 5 24.38 -13.58 -2.15
N TYR A 6 23.26 -12.91 -1.88
CA TYR A 6 22.29 -13.34 -0.89
C TYR A 6 21.51 -14.54 -1.43
N GLN A 7 22.11 -15.72 -1.32
CA GLN A 7 21.48 -17.00 -1.63
C GLN A 7 20.66 -17.46 -0.43
N LYS A 8 19.64 -16.70 -0.05
CA LYS A 8 18.59 -17.20 0.84
C LYS A 8 17.60 -18.00 0.00
N ASP A 9 17.18 -19.15 0.52
CA ASP A 9 16.19 -20.02 -0.12
C ASP A 9 14.95 -19.20 -0.54
N ALA A 10 14.85 -18.89 -1.84
CA ALA A 10 13.83 -17.99 -2.38
C ALA A 10 12.39 -18.44 -2.05
N ARG A 11 12.21 -19.71 -1.67
CA ARG A 11 10.92 -20.28 -1.29
C ARG A 11 10.48 -19.88 0.12
N ALA A 12 11.41 -19.62 1.04
CA ALA A 12 11.11 -19.26 2.42
C ALA A 12 10.51 -17.85 2.55
N TYR A 13 10.74 -16.99 1.54
CA TYR A 13 10.35 -15.58 1.54
C TYR A 13 9.23 -15.25 0.55
N ARG A 14 8.61 -16.28 -0.03
CA ARG A 14 7.52 -16.13 -1.00
C ARG A 14 6.41 -17.14 -0.72
N PHE A 15 5.18 -16.70 -0.97
CA PHE A 15 4.01 -17.59 -1.00
C PHE A 15 3.44 -17.64 -2.41
N SER A 16 2.68 -18.69 -2.71
CA SER A 16 2.17 -18.93 -4.06
C SER A 16 0.65 -18.80 -4.13
N LEU A 17 0.18 -18.20 -5.21
CA LEU A 17 -1.24 -18.12 -5.57
C LEU A 17 -1.49 -18.85 -6.89
N PRO A 18 -2.65 -19.53 -7.05
CA PRO A 18 -2.99 -20.17 -8.31
C PRO A 18 -3.31 -19.14 -9.38
N ASN A 19 -2.90 -19.40 -10.62
CA ASN A 19 -3.14 -18.50 -11.76
C ASN A 19 -4.63 -18.27 -12.04
N GLU A 20 -5.47 -19.25 -11.69
CA GLU A 20 -6.93 -19.20 -11.86
C GLU A 20 -7.59 -18.07 -11.05
N ILE A 21 -6.89 -17.50 -10.06
CA ILE A 21 -7.39 -16.39 -9.23
C ILE A 21 -7.82 -15.19 -10.09
N TRP A 22 -7.15 -14.97 -11.23
CA TRP A 22 -7.48 -13.87 -12.15
C TRP A 22 -8.82 -14.08 -12.86
N GLY A 23 -9.21 -15.34 -13.11
CA GLY A 23 -10.54 -15.68 -13.64
C GLY A 23 -11.68 -15.40 -12.67
N LEU A 24 -11.39 -15.27 -11.38
CA LEU A 24 -12.40 -14.98 -10.35
C LEU A 24 -12.85 -13.53 -10.35
N LYS A 25 -12.15 -12.62 -11.02
CA LYS A 25 -12.47 -11.18 -11.09
C LYS A 25 -12.77 -10.59 -9.70
N LEU A 26 -11.88 -10.84 -8.75
CA LEU A 26 -12.01 -10.32 -7.39
C LEU A 26 -11.71 -8.81 -7.37
N PRO A 27 -12.51 -8.01 -6.64
CA PRO A 27 -12.14 -6.62 -6.41
C PRO A 27 -10.83 -6.56 -5.59
N PRO A 28 -9.99 -5.54 -5.79
CA PRO A 28 -8.69 -5.43 -5.12
C PRO A 28 -8.69 -5.65 -3.60
N PRO A 29 -9.65 -5.14 -2.83
CA PRO A 29 -9.71 -5.44 -1.39
C PRO A 29 -9.91 -6.94 -1.09
N ALA A 30 -10.79 -7.63 -1.84
CA ALA A 30 -11.02 -9.06 -1.66
C ALA A 30 -9.80 -9.88 -2.08
N PHE A 31 -9.13 -9.49 -3.19
CA PHE A 31 -7.89 -10.12 -3.64
C PHE A 31 -6.80 -10.03 -2.55
N SER A 32 -6.59 -8.83 -1.98
CA SER A 32 -5.55 -8.63 -0.97
C SER A 32 -5.82 -9.41 0.32
N ILE A 33 -7.08 -9.49 0.77
CA ILE A 33 -7.46 -10.33 1.91
C ILE A 33 -7.18 -11.80 1.61
N LEU A 34 -7.59 -12.29 0.44
CA LEU A 34 -7.36 -13.68 0.05
C LEU A 34 -5.88 -14.00 -0.05
N ALA A 35 -5.08 -13.10 -0.65
CA ALA A 35 -3.64 -13.24 -0.75
C ALA A 35 -2.97 -13.28 0.64
N TYR A 36 -3.41 -12.43 1.57
CA TYR A 36 -2.91 -12.41 2.94
C TYR A 36 -3.26 -13.70 3.70
N LEU A 37 -4.47 -14.20 3.57
CA LEU A 37 -4.86 -15.49 4.17
C LEU A 37 -4.07 -16.66 3.57
N CYS A 38 -3.73 -16.62 2.28
CA CYS A 38 -2.86 -17.62 1.65
C CYS A 38 -1.42 -17.55 2.20
N TYR A 39 -0.91 -16.34 2.41
CA TYR A 39 0.38 -16.13 3.07
C TYR A 39 0.40 -16.75 4.47
N LEU A 40 -0.57 -16.44 5.31
CA LEU A 40 -0.70 -17.01 6.66
C LEU A 40 -0.79 -18.54 6.63
N ASN A 41 -1.63 -19.08 5.76
CA ASN A 41 -1.78 -20.54 5.64
C ASN A 41 -0.50 -21.25 5.15
N SER A 42 0.39 -20.53 4.46
CA SER A 42 1.65 -21.08 3.96
C SER A 42 2.75 -21.06 5.02
N HIS A 43 2.84 -20.01 5.83
CA HIS A 43 3.97 -19.75 6.72
C HIS A 43 3.61 -19.84 8.21
N HIS A 44 2.35 -19.67 8.57
CA HIS A 44 1.87 -19.57 9.94
C HIS A 44 0.80 -20.65 10.25
N LYS A 45 1.07 -21.88 9.83
CA LYS A 45 0.17 -23.00 10.10
C LYS A 45 0.07 -23.27 11.61
N GLY A 46 -1.13 -23.06 12.16
CA GLY A 46 -1.38 -23.28 13.58
C GLY A 46 -1.37 -22.03 14.44
N ASP A 47 -1.00 -20.88 13.86
CA ASP A 47 -1.14 -19.60 14.54
C ASP A 47 -2.61 -19.19 14.66
N ALA A 48 -2.90 -18.27 15.58
CA ALA A 48 -4.24 -17.73 15.73
C ALA A 48 -4.69 -17.05 14.43
N VAL A 49 -5.92 -17.32 14.03
CA VAL A 49 -6.54 -16.65 12.87
C VAL A 49 -6.68 -15.16 13.22
N PRO A 50 -6.20 -14.24 12.36
CA PRO A 50 -6.27 -12.82 12.65
C PRO A 50 -7.72 -12.35 12.71
N SER A 51 -8.00 -11.41 13.59
CA SER A 51 -9.28 -10.73 13.68
C SER A 51 -9.54 -9.85 12.43
N VAL A 52 -10.80 -9.49 12.20
CA VAL A 52 -11.17 -8.59 11.11
C VAL A 52 -10.50 -7.23 11.26
N ASP A 53 -10.35 -6.74 12.49
CA ASP A 53 -9.69 -5.48 12.80
C ASP A 53 -8.19 -5.51 12.44
N GLU A 54 -7.50 -6.62 12.74
CA GLU A 54 -6.09 -6.82 12.38
C GLU A 54 -5.90 -6.87 10.86
N ILE A 55 -6.78 -7.60 10.15
CA ILE A 55 -6.75 -7.64 8.67
C ILE A 55 -7.00 -6.24 8.09
N ALA A 56 -7.99 -5.52 8.63
CA ALA A 56 -8.34 -4.18 8.19
C ALA A 56 -7.17 -3.19 8.40
N ALA A 57 -6.54 -3.23 9.57
CA ALA A 57 -5.39 -2.40 9.90
C ALA A 57 -4.20 -2.69 8.99
N LEU A 58 -3.84 -3.98 8.81
CA LEU A 58 -2.71 -4.39 7.99
C LEU A 58 -2.86 -4.00 6.51
N LEU A 59 -4.07 -4.17 5.97
CA LEU A 59 -4.35 -3.87 4.55
C LEU A 59 -4.83 -2.43 4.32
N HIS A 60 -4.76 -1.58 5.34
CA HIS A 60 -5.17 -0.16 5.27
C HIS A 60 -6.57 0.05 4.71
N MET A 61 -7.53 -0.74 5.20
CA MET A 61 -8.95 -0.63 4.82
C MET A 61 -9.85 -0.46 6.04
N GLY A 62 -11.06 0.07 5.84
CA GLY A 62 -12.03 0.16 6.92
C GLY A 62 -12.55 -1.24 7.34
N VAL A 63 -12.79 -1.46 8.64
CA VAL A 63 -13.27 -2.73 9.20
C VAL A 63 -14.54 -3.22 8.50
N ALA A 64 -15.51 -2.31 8.26
CA ALA A 64 -16.74 -2.65 7.54
C ALA A 64 -16.49 -3.15 6.11
N MET A 65 -15.46 -2.60 5.43
CA MET A 65 -15.03 -3.07 4.11
C MET A 65 -14.40 -4.46 4.22
N ALA A 66 -13.48 -4.67 5.18
CA ALA A 66 -12.83 -5.95 5.40
C ALA A 66 -13.88 -7.04 5.66
N GLN A 67 -14.84 -6.80 6.57
CA GLN A 67 -15.93 -7.74 6.86
C GLN A 67 -16.75 -8.07 5.61
N LYS A 68 -17.18 -7.05 4.85
CA LYS A 68 -17.93 -7.25 3.60
C LYS A 68 -17.19 -8.11 2.59
N GLN A 69 -15.86 -7.92 2.46
CA GLN A 69 -15.07 -8.72 1.54
C GLN A 69 -14.86 -10.14 2.04
N LEU A 70 -14.63 -10.35 3.33
CA LEU A 70 -14.60 -11.69 3.94
C LEU A 70 -15.89 -12.46 3.71
N ASP A 71 -17.04 -11.82 3.97
CA ASP A 71 -18.37 -12.44 3.71
C ASP A 71 -18.52 -12.83 2.23
N THR A 72 -18.01 -11.96 1.33
CA THR A 72 -18.03 -12.24 -0.12
C THR A 72 -17.16 -13.44 -0.47
N LEU A 73 -15.96 -13.54 0.12
CA LEU A 73 -15.05 -14.67 -0.10
C LEU A 73 -15.63 -15.98 0.44
N VAL A 74 -16.28 -15.97 1.61
CA VAL A 74 -16.98 -17.13 2.18
C VAL A 74 -18.13 -17.54 1.28
N LYS A 75 -19.01 -16.61 0.86
CA LYS A 75 -20.13 -16.88 -0.06
C LYS A 75 -19.69 -17.48 -1.39
N ARG A 76 -18.51 -17.13 -1.86
CA ARG A 76 -17.91 -17.68 -3.10
C ARG A 76 -17.13 -18.97 -2.89
N ASN A 77 -17.13 -19.53 -1.68
CA ASN A 77 -16.38 -20.72 -1.27
C ASN A 77 -14.86 -20.61 -1.55
N LEU A 78 -14.30 -19.43 -1.46
CA LEU A 78 -12.86 -19.20 -1.63
C LEU A 78 -12.10 -19.31 -0.31
N ILE A 79 -12.78 -19.06 0.79
CA ILE A 79 -12.31 -19.29 2.16
C ILE A 79 -13.37 -20.04 2.98
N SER A 80 -12.92 -20.81 3.96
CA SER A 80 -13.83 -21.42 4.95
C SER A 80 -14.35 -20.36 5.94
N PRO A 81 -15.39 -20.64 6.74
CA PRO A 81 -15.84 -19.78 7.83
C PRO A 81 -14.72 -19.48 8.86
N GLN A 82 -13.71 -20.35 8.96
CA GLN A 82 -12.53 -20.18 9.80
C GLN A 82 -11.39 -19.41 9.08
N MET A 83 -11.72 -18.68 8.00
CA MET A 83 -10.79 -17.88 7.19
C MET A 83 -9.63 -18.68 6.56
N VAL A 84 -9.76 -19.99 6.40
CA VAL A 84 -8.77 -20.82 5.72
C VAL A 84 -9.04 -20.83 4.21
N PRO A 85 -8.07 -20.52 3.35
CA PRO A 85 -8.24 -20.57 1.91
C PRO A 85 -8.60 -21.98 1.41
N VAL A 86 -9.66 -22.08 0.58
CA VAL A 86 -10.15 -23.34 0.02
C VAL A 86 -9.65 -23.48 -1.42
N PHE A 87 -8.34 -23.45 -1.61
CA PHE A 87 -7.78 -23.82 -2.90
C PHE A 87 -7.55 -25.32 -2.94
N SER A 88 -8.23 -25.99 -3.84
CA SER A 88 -8.04 -27.43 -4.04
C SER A 88 -6.57 -27.67 -4.48
N ARG A 89 -5.79 -28.37 -3.65
CA ARG A 89 -4.46 -28.87 -4.00
C ARG A 89 -4.45 -29.80 -5.22
N LYS A 90 -5.64 -30.18 -5.70
CA LYS A 90 -5.82 -31.03 -6.89
C LYS A 90 -5.79 -30.27 -8.21
N HIS A 91 -5.75 -28.93 -8.18
CA HIS A 91 -5.52 -28.16 -9.39
C HIS A 91 -4.05 -28.32 -9.80
N THR A 92 -3.82 -29.07 -10.87
CA THR A 92 -2.55 -29.16 -11.62
C THR A 92 -2.20 -27.84 -12.29
N GLY A 93 -2.74 -26.74 -11.76
CA GLY A 93 -2.64 -25.39 -12.28
C GLY A 93 -1.24 -24.79 -12.09
N LYS A 94 -0.93 -23.82 -12.93
CA LYS A 94 0.26 -23.01 -12.80
C LYS A 94 0.07 -22.05 -11.61
N PHE A 95 1.16 -21.71 -10.93
CA PHE A 95 1.19 -20.78 -9.80
C PHE A 95 2.15 -19.63 -10.10
N PHE A 96 1.85 -18.47 -9.56
CA PHE A 96 2.79 -17.36 -9.46
C PHE A 96 3.06 -17.07 -7.98
N SER A 97 4.17 -16.41 -7.68
CA SER A 97 4.62 -16.21 -6.30
C SER A 97 4.70 -14.74 -5.97
N LEU A 98 4.25 -14.38 -4.78
CA LEU A 98 4.41 -13.04 -4.20
C LEU A 98 5.44 -13.07 -3.07
N PRO A 99 6.22 -11.99 -2.88
CA PRO A 99 7.08 -11.83 -1.71
C PRO A 99 6.24 -11.65 -0.44
N ASN A 100 6.71 -12.19 0.69
CA ASN A 100 6.02 -12.10 1.97
C ASN A 100 5.95 -10.66 2.49
N GLU A 101 6.97 -9.88 2.20
CA GLU A 101 7.16 -8.49 2.63
C GLU A 101 6.12 -7.53 2.06
N ILE A 102 5.38 -7.94 1.02
CA ILE A 102 4.39 -7.08 0.33
C ILE A 102 3.34 -6.47 1.28
N PHE A 103 3.02 -7.16 2.37
CA PHE A 103 2.03 -6.70 3.34
C PHE A 103 2.59 -5.69 4.36
N SER A 104 3.92 -5.64 4.55
CA SER A 104 4.58 -4.71 5.48
C SER A 104 5.03 -3.40 4.84
N LEU A 105 4.93 -3.28 3.50
CA LEU A 105 5.49 -2.17 2.73
C LEU A 105 4.48 -1.04 2.40
N ASP A 106 3.34 -1.00 3.07
CA ASP A 106 2.31 0.07 2.97
C ASP A 106 1.86 0.38 1.53
N LEU A 107 1.65 -0.66 0.73
CA LEU A 107 1.23 -0.47 -0.66
C LEU A 107 -0.26 -0.12 -0.81
N GLY A 108 -1.10 -0.67 0.04
CA GLY A 108 -2.55 -0.66 -0.12
C GLY A 108 -3.04 -1.66 -1.16
N HIS A 109 -4.29 -2.10 -0.99
CA HIS A 109 -4.87 -3.23 -1.71
C HIS A 109 -4.85 -3.10 -3.25
N GLY A 110 -5.04 -1.88 -3.80
CA GLY A 110 -5.01 -1.68 -5.25
C GLY A 110 -3.61 -1.89 -5.85
N ALA A 111 -2.56 -1.34 -5.21
CA ALA A 111 -1.18 -1.51 -5.66
C ALA A 111 -0.71 -2.96 -5.49
N ILE A 112 -1.08 -3.64 -4.38
CA ILE A 112 -0.81 -5.07 -4.18
C ILE A 112 -1.39 -5.89 -5.33
N THR A 113 -2.65 -5.63 -5.74
CA THR A 113 -3.31 -6.38 -6.81
C THR A 113 -2.64 -6.14 -8.15
N VAL A 114 -2.27 -4.88 -8.47
CA VAL A 114 -1.56 -4.54 -9.71
C VAL A 114 -0.18 -5.22 -9.74
N TYR A 115 0.59 -5.15 -8.65
CA TYR A 115 1.90 -5.79 -8.55
C TYR A 115 1.82 -7.31 -8.69
N ALA A 116 0.83 -7.92 -8.04
CA ALA A 116 0.58 -9.37 -8.17
C ALA A 116 0.27 -9.77 -9.62
N TYR A 117 -0.45 -8.91 -10.36
CA TYR A 117 -0.72 -9.17 -11.77
C TYR A 117 0.54 -9.02 -12.64
N LEU A 118 1.41 -8.06 -12.35
CA LEU A 118 2.70 -7.93 -13.05
C LEU A 118 3.58 -9.18 -12.81
N LEU A 119 3.65 -9.67 -11.56
CA LEU A 119 4.37 -10.93 -11.24
C LEU A 119 3.75 -12.16 -11.91
N TYR A 120 2.44 -12.18 -12.14
CA TYR A 120 1.78 -13.21 -12.92
C TYR A 120 2.19 -13.17 -14.40
N CYS A 121 2.38 -11.97 -14.95
CA CYS A 121 2.79 -11.75 -16.34
C CYS A 121 4.31 -11.84 -16.57
N GLU A 122 5.10 -11.90 -15.49
CA GLU A 122 6.55 -11.86 -15.51
C GLU A 122 7.15 -13.04 -16.28
N ASP A 123 8.03 -12.73 -17.20
CA ASP A 123 9.01 -13.72 -17.72
C ASP A 123 10.13 -13.87 -16.69
N ARG A 124 10.24 -15.05 -16.11
CA ARG A 124 11.21 -15.37 -15.04
C ARG A 124 12.67 -15.32 -15.49
N SER A 125 12.94 -15.33 -16.79
CA SER A 125 14.30 -15.26 -17.33
C SER A 125 14.81 -13.83 -17.44
N SER A 126 13.93 -12.90 -17.81
CA SER A 126 14.24 -11.47 -17.98
C SER A 126 13.75 -10.60 -16.85
N HIS A 127 12.88 -11.09 -15.97
CA HIS A 127 12.15 -10.36 -14.96
C HIS A 127 11.31 -9.20 -15.53
N GLN A 128 10.87 -9.34 -16.79
CA GLN A 128 10.11 -8.32 -17.50
C GLN A 128 8.72 -8.80 -17.89
N CYS A 129 7.81 -7.84 -18.02
CA CYS A 129 6.48 -8.07 -18.58
C CYS A 129 5.98 -6.81 -19.32
N HIS A 130 5.03 -7.01 -20.25
CA HIS A 130 4.60 -5.94 -21.15
C HIS A 130 3.07 -5.80 -21.25
N PRO A 131 2.29 -5.99 -20.16
CA PRO A 131 0.85 -5.80 -20.25
C PRO A 131 0.50 -4.32 -20.48
N SER A 132 -0.49 -4.06 -21.34
CA SER A 132 -1.02 -2.69 -21.50
C SER A 132 -1.81 -2.27 -20.26
N TYR A 133 -1.95 -0.96 -20.02
CA TYR A 133 -2.82 -0.45 -18.96
C TYR A 133 -4.26 -0.96 -19.08
N ASN A 134 -4.76 -1.09 -20.29
CA ASN A 134 -6.10 -1.63 -20.57
C ASN A 134 -6.20 -3.12 -20.15
N THR A 135 -5.17 -3.91 -20.44
CA THR A 135 -5.11 -5.32 -20.05
C THR A 135 -5.09 -5.46 -18.53
N ILE A 136 -4.25 -4.67 -17.85
CA ILE A 136 -4.19 -4.64 -16.39
C ILE A 136 -5.57 -4.24 -15.83
N SER A 137 -6.14 -3.13 -16.31
CA SER A 137 -7.43 -2.60 -15.90
C SER A 137 -8.56 -3.64 -16.00
N ALA A 138 -8.64 -4.33 -17.15
CA ALA A 138 -9.65 -5.35 -17.39
C ALA A 138 -9.52 -6.56 -16.48
N THR A 139 -8.29 -6.93 -16.11
CA THR A 139 -8.03 -8.11 -15.26
C THR A 139 -8.21 -7.81 -13.78
N VAL A 140 -7.66 -6.68 -13.31
CA VAL A 140 -7.71 -6.33 -11.88
C VAL A 140 -9.01 -5.61 -11.47
N GLY A 141 -9.87 -5.25 -12.43
CA GLY A 141 -11.15 -4.58 -12.17
C GLY A 141 -11.00 -3.14 -11.66
N LEU A 142 -9.96 -2.42 -12.08
CA LEU A 142 -9.70 -1.03 -11.76
C LEU A 142 -9.78 -0.15 -13.00
N ALA A 143 -10.20 1.11 -12.87
CA ALA A 143 -10.14 2.07 -13.97
C ALA A 143 -8.68 2.31 -14.41
N VAL A 144 -8.46 2.56 -15.70
CA VAL A 144 -7.13 2.76 -16.29
C VAL A 144 -6.33 3.84 -15.55
N ASN A 145 -6.95 4.99 -15.24
CA ASN A 145 -6.28 6.06 -14.49
C ASN A 145 -5.88 5.64 -13.08
N THR A 146 -6.63 4.71 -12.46
CA THR A 146 -6.28 4.15 -11.15
C THR A 146 -5.11 3.17 -11.28
N VAL A 147 -5.09 2.36 -12.33
CA VAL A 147 -3.94 1.48 -12.64
C VAL A 147 -2.68 2.31 -12.84
N MET A 148 -2.73 3.39 -13.62
CA MET A 148 -1.58 4.29 -13.82
C MET A 148 -1.04 4.85 -12.50
N LYS A 149 -1.93 5.29 -11.59
CA LYS A 149 -1.53 5.76 -10.25
C LYS A 149 -0.84 4.66 -9.42
N HIS A 150 -1.34 3.43 -9.50
CA HIS A 150 -0.72 2.31 -8.80
C HIS A 150 0.62 1.90 -9.41
N ILE A 151 0.76 1.94 -10.74
CA ILE A 151 2.05 1.72 -11.41
C ILE A 151 3.06 2.78 -10.97
N ALA A 152 2.70 4.07 -11.01
CA ALA A 152 3.57 5.14 -10.53
C ALA A 152 3.95 4.97 -9.03
N LYS A 153 3.00 4.52 -8.20
CA LYS A 153 3.29 4.20 -6.79
C LYS A 153 4.27 3.03 -6.64
N LEU A 154 4.15 1.99 -7.46
CA LEU A 154 5.06 0.84 -7.44
C LEU A 154 6.46 1.22 -7.89
N GLU A 155 6.57 2.07 -8.89
CA GLU A 155 7.85 2.62 -9.38
C GLU A 155 8.50 3.52 -8.32
N ASP A 156 7.76 4.48 -7.75
CA ASP A 156 8.22 5.34 -6.63
C ASP A 156 8.71 4.53 -5.41
N ARG A 157 8.11 3.36 -5.18
CA ARG A 157 8.46 2.48 -4.06
C ARG A 157 9.50 1.42 -4.40
N GLN A 158 10.13 1.49 -5.58
CA GLN A 158 11.18 0.59 -6.04
C GLN A 158 10.77 -0.89 -6.13
N PHE A 159 9.51 -1.16 -6.51
CA PHE A 159 9.05 -2.51 -6.83
C PHE A 159 9.30 -2.87 -8.29
N ILE A 160 9.25 -1.88 -9.16
CA ILE A 160 9.37 -2.00 -10.61
C ILE A 160 10.10 -0.81 -11.20
N THR A 161 10.66 -0.97 -12.39
CA THR A 161 10.98 0.13 -13.29
C THR A 161 10.05 0.10 -14.50
N VAL A 162 9.75 1.27 -15.05
CA VAL A 162 8.84 1.41 -16.20
C VAL A 162 9.56 2.06 -17.36
N GLU A 163 9.69 1.34 -18.47
CA GLU A 163 10.21 1.88 -19.70
C GLU A 163 9.08 2.07 -20.71
N HIS A 164 8.92 3.30 -21.18
CA HIS A 164 7.95 3.62 -22.21
C HIS A 164 8.49 3.22 -23.58
N THR A 165 7.83 2.27 -24.23
CA THR A 165 8.20 1.85 -25.58
C THR A 165 7.46 2.67 -26.63
N SER A 166 8.08 2.84 -27.78
CA SER A 166 7.44 3.43 -28.97
C SER A 166 7.89 2.68 -30.22
N TYR A 167 7.05 2.65 -31.22
CA TYR A 167 7.36 2.08 -32.52
C TYR A 167 6.94 3.03 -33.65
N PHE A 168 7.56 2.86 -34.80
CA PHE A 168 7.19 3.57 -36.01
C PHE A 168 6.41 2.63 -36.91
N ASP A 169 5.29 3.12 -37.47
CA ASP A 169 4.55 2.38 -38.48
C ASP A 169 5.25 2.44 -39.84
N ARG A 170 4.66 1.75 -40.84
CA ARG A 170 5.20 1.73 -42.20
C ARG A 170 5.20 3.09 -42.88
N GLN A 171 4.46 4.05 -42.35
CA GLN A 171 4.36 5.42 -42.84
C GLN A 171 5.31 6.37 -42.11
N GLY A 172 6.13 5.88 -41.16
CA GLY A 172 7.07 6.65 -40.36
C GLY A 172 6.42 7.42 -39.19
N MET A 173 5.15 7.15 -38.88
CA MET A 173 4.47 7.76 -37.73
C MET A 173 4.86 7.03 -36.43
N LYS A 174 5.22 7.82 -35.41
CA LYS A 174 5.57 7.31 -34.08
C LYS A 174 4.32 7.01 -33.28
N TRP A 175 4.23 5.79 -32.79
CA TRP A 175 3.16 5.33 -31.92
C TRP A 175 3.72 4.90 -30.56
N ASN A 176 2.93 5.11 -29.50
CA ASN A 176 3.28 4.57 -28.18
C ASN A 176 3.05 3.07 -28.17
N GLY A 177 4.06 2.33 -27.77
CA GLY A 177 3.99 0.88 -27.51
C GLY A 177 3.42 0.58 -26.14
N ASN A 178 3.41 -0.72 -25.78
CA ASN A 178 3.15 -1.13 -24.42
C ASN A 178 4.36 -0.78 -23.55
N ASN A 179 4.12 -0.44 -22.28
CA ASN A 179 5.22 -0.27 -21.33
C ASN A 179 5.93 -1.59 -21.08
N CYS A 180 7.24 -1.54 -20.91
CA CYS A 180 8.04 -2.62 -20.36
C CYS A 180 8.17 -2.39 -18.85
N TYR A 181 7.74 -3.35 -18.05
CA TYR A 181 7.87 -3.34 -16.60
C TYR A 181 8.95 -4.35 -16.23
N THR A 182 10.03 -3.88 -15.60
CA THR A 182 11.04 -4.77 -15.02
C THR A 182 10.77 -4.88 -13.53
N ILE A 183 10.62 -6.12 -13.05
CA ILE A 183 10.38 -6.41 -11.64
C ILE A 183 11.73 -6.33 -10.91
N LEU A 184 11.80 -5.48 -9.91
CA LEU A 184 12.99 -5.33 -9.09
C LEU A 184 13.04 -6.39 -7.97
N PRO A 185 14.24 -6.73 -7.47
CA PRO A 185 14.37 -7.53 -6.26
C PRO A 185 13.61 -6.87 -5.10
N ILE A 186 12.84 -7.65 -4.36
CA ILE A 186 12.02 -7.12 -3.24
C ILE A 186 12.86 -6.37 -2.20
N GLN A 187 14.13 -6.71 -2.07
CA GLN A 187 15.04 -6.06 -1.15
C GLN A 187 15.18 -4.57 -1.43
N GLU A 188 15.16 -4.14 -2.70
CA GLU A 188 15.21 -2.71 -3.06
C GLU A 188 14.01 -1.94 -2.51
N ALA A 189 12.81 -2.51 -2.61
CA ALA A 189 11.61 -1.93 -2.04
C ALA A 189 11.63 -1.90 -0.50
N VAL A 190 12.20 -2.92 0.13
CA VAL A 190 12.39 -2.99 1.59
C VAL A 190 13.37 -1.91 2.05
N ASP A 191 14.54 -1.81 1.42
CA ASP A 191 15.56 -0.84 1.77
C ASP A 191 15.04 0.59 1.58
N HIS A 192 14.38 0.87 0.46
CA HIS A 192 13.74 2.16 0.20
C HIS A 192 12.63 2.49 1.22
N SER A 193 11.89 1.47 1.68
CA SER A 193 10.88 1.67 2.73
C SER A 193 11.51 2.08 4.06
N TYR A 194 12.65 1.46 4.45
CA TYR A 194 13.41 1.85 5.64
C TYR A 194 13.97 3.26 5.53
N GLU A 195 14.57 3.62 4.41
CA GLU A 195 15.07 4.98 4.16
C GLU A 195 13.96 6.02 4.33
N ARG A 196 12.79 5.78 3.76
CA ARG A 196 11.62 6.67 3.92
C ARG A 196 11.12 6.76 5.36
N GLN A 197 11.19 5.68 6.14
CA GLN A 197 10.83 5.70 7.55
C GLN A 197 11.85 6.52 8.36
N MET A 198 13.14 6.38 8.06
CA MET A 198 14.20 7.15 8.71
C MET A 198 14.04 8.64 8.44
N VAL A 199 13.83 9.05 7.18
CA VAL A 199 13.58 10.45 6.82
C VAL A 199 12.37 11.02 7.58
N LYS A 200 11.27 10.26 7.67
CA LYS A 200 10.10 10.71 8.44
C LYS A 200 10.39 10.85 9.93
N LEU A 201 11.18 9.94 10.50
CA LEU A 201 11.58 10.04 11.92
C LEU A 201 12.46 11.26 12.16
N GLU A 202 13.40 11.55 11.28
CA GLU A 202 14.25 12.73 11.35
C GLU A 202 13.41 14.02 11.24
N GLU A 203 12.45 14.08 10.31
CA GLU A 203 11.53 15.22 10.20
C GLU A 203 10.69 15.42 11.47
N VAL A 204 10.16 14.33 12.05
CA VAL A 204 9.36 14.39 13.30
C VAL A 204 10.22 14.87 14.45
N THR A 205 11.45 14.35 14.58
CA THR A 205 12.39 14.73 15.63
C THR A 205 12.77 16.21 15.52
N GLU A 206 13.07 16.68 14.31
CA GLU A 206 13.39 18.09 14.08
C GLU A 206 12.21 19.01 14.38
N ARG A 207 10.99 18.63 13.97
CA ARG A 207 9.77 19.38 14.32
C ARG A 207 9.56 19.45 15.85
N GLN A 208 9.80 18.35 16.57
CA GLN A 208 9.73 18.34 18.02
C GLN A 208 10.76 19.28 18.65
N ARG A 209 12.00 19.24 18.18
CA ARG A 209 13.08 20.12 18.65
C ARG A 209 12.74 21.59 18.46
N VAL A 210 12.26 21.95 17.25
CA VAL A 210 11.84 23.32 16.94
C VAL A 210 10.65 23.75 17.82
N ALA A 211 9.68 22.87 18.02
CA ALA A 211 8.53 23.15 18.87
C ALA A 211 8.91 23.40 20.34
N GLU A 212 9.84 22.59 20.88
CA GLU A 212 10.38 22.76 22.24
C GLU A 212 11.13 24.11 22.39
N GLU A 213 11.89 24.48 21.37
CA GLU A 213 12.63 25.73 21.37
C GLU A 213 11.69 26.95 21.34
N LEU A 214 10.65 26.91 20.47
CA LEU A 214 9.60 27.94 20.42
C LEU A 214 8.80 28.02 21.73
N GLN A 215 8.58 26.90 22.40
CA GLN A 215 7.94 26.85 23.70
C GLN A 215 8.81 27.52 24.77
N LYS A 216 10.11 27.25 24.81
CA LYS A 216 11.07 27.92 25.72
C LYS A 216 11.10 29.44 25.50
N GLN A 217 10.94 29.88 24.25
CA GLN A 217 10.85 31.30 23.88
C GLN A 217 9.45 31.93 24.19
N GLY A 218 8.49 31.17 24.71
CA GLY A 218 7.13 31.63 24.99
C GLY A 218 6.28 31.89 23.75
N ARG A 219 6.74 31.52 22.55
CA ARG A 219 6.06 31.75 21.26
C ARG A 219 4.97 30.72 20.94
N VAL A 220 4.96 29.58 21.60
CA VAL A 220 3.97 28.51 21.47
C VAL A 220 3.60 27.97 22.85
N ARG A 221 2.35 27.58 23.03
CA ARG A 221 1.88 26.85 24.21
C ARG A 221 1.51 25.43 23.79
N PRO A 222 1.80 24.41 24.64
CA PRO A 222 1.26 23.07 24.41
C PRO A 222 -0.26 23.16 24.31
N CYS A 223 -0.85 22.52 23.29
CA CYS A 223 -2.28 22.28 23.33
C CYS A 223 -2.54 21.27 24.44
N GLU A 224 -3.40 21.62 25.39
CA GLU A 224 -3.95 20.60 26.27
C GLU A 224 -4.57 19.51 25.41
N PRO A 225 -4.27 18.22 25.67
CA PRO A 225 -4.93 17.15 24.96
C PRO A 225 -6.43 17.36 25.16
N LEU A 226 -7.18 17.55 24.08
CA LEU A 226 -8.64 17.57 24.10
C LEU A 226 -9.05 16.28 24.81
N CYS A 227 -9.48 16.45 26.08
CA CYS A 227 -9.88 15.34 26.92
C CYS A 227 -10.80 14.41 26.13
N ALA A 228 -10.55 13.12 26.24
CA ALA A 228 -11.30 12.03 25.61
C ALA A 228 -12.80 11.97 26.00
N ALA A 229 -13.38 13.08 26.49
CA ALA A 229 -14.70 13.19 27.07
C ALA A 229 -15.73 13.98 26.23
N LEU A 230 -15.42 14.33 24.97
CA LEU A 230 -16.48 14.86 24.11
C LEU A 230 -17.18 13.72 23.37
N PRO A 231 -18.50 13.56 23.55
CA PRO A 231 -19.27 12.57 22.84
C PRO A 231 -19.14 12.77 21.32
N ARG A 232 -19.08 11.69 20.57
CA ARG A 232 -18.89 11.62 19.09
C ARG A 232 -19.85 12.50 18.25
N ALA A 233 -20.89 13.06 18.88
CA ALA A 233 -21.92 13.89 18.23
C ALA A 233 -21.53 15.34 17.96
N ALA A 234 -20.41 15.85 18.48
CA ALA A 234 -20.00 17.27 18.36
C ALA A 234 -18.81 17.51 17.41
N ARG A 235 -18.55 16.59 16.47
CA ARG A 235 -17.61 16.86 15.37
C ARG A 235 -18.32 17.60 14.25
N THR A 236 -18.57 18.89 14.45
CA THR A 236 -18.82 19.78 13.32
C THR A 236 -17.50 20.04 12.59
N ASP A 237 -17.56 19.83 11.31
CA ASP A 237 -16.54 19.94 10.30
C ASP A 237 -15.97 21.37 10.22
N THR A 238 -14.99 21.70 11.06
CA THR A 238 -14.13 22.86 10.85
C THR A 238 -12.72 22.34 10.64
N GLY A 239 -12.37 22.20 9.35
CA GLY A 239 -11.09 21.69 8.88
C GLY A 239 -9.90 22.58 9.24
N GLN A 240 -9.53 22.62 10.52
CA GLN A 240 -8.21 23.08 10.95
C GLN A 240 -7.41 21.89 11.45
N ALA A 241 -6.48 21.47 10.59
CA ALA A 241 -5.51 20.46 10.93
C ALA A 241 -4.60 20.99 12.05
N TYR A 242 -4.74 20.43 13.25
CA TYR A 242 -3.77 20.65 14.32
C TYR A 242 -2.57 19.75 14.04
N SER A 243 -1.48 20.34 13.54
CA SER A 243 -0.20 19.63 13.46
C SER A 243 0.53 19.77 14.79
N ASN A 244 0.88 18.64 15.40
CA ASN A 244 1.82 18.48 16.50
C ASN A 244 1.46 19.08 17.88
N GLY A 245 0.19 19.23 18.25
CA GLY A 245 -0.18 19.59 19.62
C GLY A 245 0.27 20.99 20.09
N PHE A 246 0.69 21.89 19.19
CA PHE A 246 1.12 23.25 19.49
C PHE A 246 0.28 24.28 18.73
N ARG A 247 0.00 25.41 19.37
CA ARG A 247 -0.69 26.55 18.77
C ARG A 247 0.21 27.79 18.84
N LEU A 248 0.38 28.48 17.71
CA LEU A 248 1.06 29.76 17.67
C LEU A 248 0.28 30.81 18.48
N ILE A 249 0.96 31.54 19.34
CA ILE A 249 0.39 32.68 20.04
C ILE A 249 0.35 33.82 19.02
N SER A 250 -0.84 34.16 18.53
CA SER A 250 -1.04 35.41 17.78
C SER A 250 -0.94 36.57 18.76
N GLU A 251 -0.03 37.51 18.52
CA GLU A 251 -0.04 38.81 19.20
C GLU A 251 -1.35 39.51 18.87
N GLU A 252 -2.20 39.77 19.87
CA GLU A 252 -3.32 40.64 19.67
C GLU A 252 -2.78 42.07 19.39
N PRO A 253 -3.25 42.75 18.32
CA PRO A 253 -2.92 44.14 18.14
C PRO A 253 -3.59 44.94 19.24
N THR A 254 -2.81 45.57 20.11
CA THR A 254 -3.26 46.54 21.10
C THR A 254 -4.01 47.66 20.36
N ARG A 255 -5.32 47.66 20.44
CA ARG A 255 -6.17 48.79 20.06
C ARG A 255 -5.92 49.95 21.05
N THR A 256 -5.05 50.87 20.69
CA THR A 256 -5.01 52.17 21.28
C THR A 256 -6.32 52.88 20.93
N LYS A 257 -7.18 53.07 21.96
CA LYS A 257 -8.29 54.04 21.90
C LYS A 257 -7.68 55.43 21.79
N VAL A 258 -7.83 56.08 20.66
CA VAL A 258 -7.69 57.53 20.54
C VAL A 258 -9.05 58.09 20.94
N GLU A 259 -9.14 58.70 22.15
CA GLU A 259 -10.23 59.57 22.53
C GLU A 259 -10.09 60.87 21.75
N ALA A 260 -11.07 61.20 20.93
CA ALA A 260 -11.21 62.51 20.33
C ALA A 260 -11.97 63.41 21.32
N GLY A 261 -11.29 64.51 21.72
CA GLY A 261 -11.93 65.68 22.35
C GLY A 261 -12.54 66.59 21.29
#